data_00ac5661bdd61b36ab5cae9e0a342731
#
_entry.id   00ac5661bdd61b36ab5cae9e0a342731
#
_cell.length_a   1.000
_cell.length_b   1.000
_cell.length_c   1.000
_cell.angle_alpha   90.00
_cell.angle_beta   90.00
_cell.angle_gamma   90.00
#
_symmetry.space_group_name_H-M   'P 1'
#
loop_
_entity.id
_entity.type
_entity.pdbx_description
1 polymer ?
#
loop_
_entity_poly.entity_id
_entity_poly.type
_entity_poly.pdbx_seq_one_letter_code
_entity_poly.pdbx_strand_id
1 'polypeptide(L)'
;MDNSHAFRLDEGVPLVVPEINAGDIASHHGIIANPNCATIIGLVPTWPLHQLAGVKRMIVSTYQAASGAGMPGMLELEAQIGAMGRGEEMPTPHAFAAQLASNLIP
;
A
#
# COMPACT_ATOMS: atom_id res chain seq x y z
N MET A 1 6.24 -12.19 9.72
CA MET A 1 6.10 -11.37 8.50
C MET A 1 5.06 -10.29 8.80
N ASP A 2 5.33 -9.05 8.42
CA ASP A 2 4.47 -7.90 8.70
C ASP A 2 3.96 -7.28 7.40
N ASN A 3 2.64 -7.09 7.29
CA ASN A 3 1.99 -6.50 6.11
C ASN A 3 1.69 -5.01 6.28
N SER A 4 1.93 -4.45 7.47
CA SER A 4 1.72 -3.03 7.72
C SER A 4 2.80 -2.19 7.01
N HIS A 5 2.65 -0.89 7.05
CA HIS A 5 3.70 0.02 6.59
C HIS A 5 4.73 0.35 7.67
N ALA A 6 4.48 -0.07 8.92
CA ALA A 6 5.22 0.38 10.10
C ALA A 6 6.73 0.12 10.01
N PHE A 7 7.12 -1.05 9.50
CA PHE A 7 8.52 -1.51 9.52
C PHE A 7 9.22 -1.45 8.16
N ARG A 8 8.56 -0.93 7.11
CA ARG A 8 9.09 -0.99 5.74
C ARG A 8 10.36 -0.20 5.50
N LEU A 9 10.61 0.81 6.29
CA LEU A 9 11.79 1.68 6.18
C LEU A 9 12.72 1.58 7.39
N ASP A 10 12.46 0.65 8.30
CA ASP A 10 13.28 0.45 9.48
C ASP A 10 14.61 -0.19 9.10
N GLU A 11 15.70 0.37 9.63
CA GLU A 11 17.03 -0.19 9.45
C GLU A 11 17.10 -1.61 10.05
N GLY A 12 17.65 -2.55 9.31
CA GLY A 12 17.76 -3.94 9.73
C GLY A 12 16.48 -4.79 9.57
N VAL A 13 15.39 -4.21 9.05
CA VAL A 13 14.20 -4.96 8.67
C VAL A 13 14.18 -5.16 7.15
N PRO A 14 14.36 -6.41 6.66
CA PRO A 14 14.35 -6.64 5.22
C PRO A 14 12.94 -6.46 4.64
N LEU A 15 12.86 -5.70 3.55
CA LEU A 15 11.66 -5.52 2.74
C LEU A 15 11.68 -6.50 1.58
N VAL A 16 10.83 -7.53 1.61
CA VAL A 16 10.99 -8.71 0.76
C VAL A 16 9.83 -8.93 -0.20
N VAL A 17 10.19 -9.15 -1.46
CA VAL A 17 9.36 -9.79 -2.48
C VAL A 17 10.07 -11.10 -2.84
N PRO A 18 9.55 -12.28 -2.43
CA PRO A 18 10.28 -13.55 -2.54
C PRO A 18 10.77 -13.89 -3.94
N GLU A 19 10.03 -13.53 -4.98
CA GLU A 19 10.39 -13.77 -6.38
C GLU A 19 11.63 -12.94 -6.82
N ILE A 20 11.98 -11.90 -6.05
CA ILE A 20 13.03 -10.93 -6.42
C ILE A 20 14.23 -11.04 -5.48
N ASN A 21 13.98 -11.01 -4.18
CA ASN A 21 15.03 -10.87 -3.18
C ASN A 21 14.85 -11.82 -1.97
N ALA A 22 14.41 -13.06 -2.20
CA ALA A 22 14.24 -14.05 -1.14
C ALA A 22 15.47 -14.24 -0.24
N GLY A 23 16.67 -14.02 -0.77
CA GLY A 23 17.92 -14.09 -0.02
C GLY A 23 17.99 -13.12 1.16
N ASP A 24 17.33 -11.97 1.08
CA ASP A 24 17.33 -10.94 2.12
C ASP A 24 16.61 -11.41 3.39
N ILE A 25 15.76 -12.46 3.28
CA ILE A 25 15.10 -13.08 4.43
C ILE A 25 16.14 -13.50 5.49
N ALA A 26 17.31 -13.97 5.08
CA ALA A 26 18.34 -14.44 6.00
C ALA A 26 18.90 -13.36 6.92
N SER A 27 18.72 -12.09 6.59
CA SER A 27 19.21 -10.94 7.37
C SER A 27 18.24 -10.46 8.44
N HIS A 28 17.04 -11.04 8.56
CA HIS A 28 16.02 -10.56 9.50
C HIS A 28 16.42 -10.78 10.98
N HIS A 29 15.99 -9.87 11.84
CA HIS A 29 16.11 -9.95 13.30
C HIS A 29 14.73 -10.08 13.98
N GLY A 30 13.87 -10.96 13.45
CA GLY A 30 12.53 -11.25 13.99
C GLY A 30 11.39 -10.70 13.14
N ILE A 31 11.60 -9.62 12.38
CA ILE A 31 10.60 -9.02 11.50
C ILE A 31 11.08 -9.09 10.05
N ILE A 32 10.14 -9.41 9.15
CA ILE A 32 10.30 -9.31 7.69
C ILE A 32 9.14 -8.45 7.20
N ALA A 33 9.43 -7.32 6.59
CA ALA A 33 8.42 -6.42 6.06
C ALA A 33 7.99 -6.83 4.65
N ASN A 34 6.69 -6.62 4.37
CA ASN A 34 6.10 -6.85 3.06
C ASN A 34 5.82 -5.50 2.38
N PRO A 35 6.17 -5.30 1.10
CA PRO A 35 5.88 -4.05 0.40
C PRO A 35 4.39 -3.77 0.23
N ASN A 36 4.07 -2.58 -0.26
CA ASN A 36 2.71 -2.25 -0.65
C ASN A 36 2.19 -3.22 -1.73
N CYS A 37 0.93 -3.60 -1.65
CA CYS A 37 0.30 -4.56 -2.56
C CYS A 37 0.43 -4.15 -4.04
N ALA A 38 0.23 -2.88 -4.38
CA ALA A 38 0.38 -2.38 -5.74
C ALA A 38 1.83 -2.49 -6.24
N THR A 39 2.81 -2.31 -5.34
CA THR A 39 4.22 -2.53 -5.65
C THR A 39 4.50 -3.98 -6.02
N ILE A 40 4.00 -4.93 -5.23
CA ILE A 40 4.18 -6.37 -5.50
C ILE A 40 3.52 -6.75 -6.82
N ILE A 41 2.26 -6.31 -7.04
CA ILE A 41 1.51 -6.55 -8.28
C ILE A 41 2.28 -6.04 -9.52
N GLY A 42 2.95 -4.90 -9.40
CA GLY A 42 3.76 -4.35 -10.49
C GLY A 42 5.10 -5.07 -10.67
N LEU A 43 5.77 -5.41 -9.58
CA LEU A 43 7.13 -5.96 -9.61
C LEU A 43 7.18 -7.42 -10.06
N VAL A 44 6.28 -8.27 -9.57
CA VAL A 44 6.30 -9.71 -9.88
C VAL A 44 6.25 -9.99 -11.39
N PRO A 45 5.33 -9.43 -12.18
CA PRO A 45 5.36 -9.62 -13.63
C PRO A 45 6.49 -8.88 -14.35
N THR A 46 6.98 -7.77 -13.76
CA THR A 46 8.06 -6.99 -14.37
C THR A 46 9.43 -7.63 -14.17
N TRP A 47 9.61 -8.40 -13.11
CA TRP A 47 10.90 -8.99 -12.77
C TRP A 47 11.47 -9.90 -13.88
N PRO A 48 10.75 -10.90 -14.42
CA PRO A 48 11.26 -11.70 -15.53
C PRO A 48 11.57 -10.86 -16.79
N LEU A 49 10.81 -9.81 -17.05
CA LEU A 49 11.10 -8.89 -18.14
C LEU A 49 12.40 -8.11 -17.88
N HIS A 50 12.63 -7.70 -16.64
CA HIS A 50 13.88 -7.05 -16.26
C HIS A 50 15.08 -7.98 -16.41
N GLN A 51 14.95 -9.23 -16.00
CA GLN A 51 16.01 -10.22 -16.17
C GLN A 51 16.33 -10.50 -17.65
N LEU A 52 15.30 -10.51 -18.49
CA LEU A 52 15.47 -10.78 -19.93
C LEU A 52 16.02 -9.59 -20.71
N ALA A 53 15.52 -8.39 -20.45
CA ALA A 53 15.73 -7.23 -21.31
C ALA A 53 16.32 -5.98 -20.58
N GLY A 54 16.46 -6.03 -19.27
CA GLY A 54 17.01 -4.91 -18.49
C GLY A 54 16.11 -3.68 -18.50
N VAL A 55 14.93 -3.75 -17.87
CA VAL A 55 14.01 -2.60 -17.72
C VAL A 55 14.76 -1.40 -17.15
N LYS A 56 14.75 -0.28 -17.87
CA LYS A 56 15.45 0.95 -17.50
C LYS A 56 14.56 1.92 -16.71
N ARG A 57 13.25 1.88 -16.96
CA ARG A 57 12.30 2.78 -16.33
C ARG A 57 10.91 2.15 -16.32
N MET A 58 10.22 2.32 -15.21
CA MET A 58 8.81 1.95 -15.06
C MET A 58 8.03 3.18 -14.57
N ILE A 59 6.93 3.50 -15.22
CA ILE A 59 6.00 4.56 -14.79
C ILE A 59 4.70 3.85 -14.46
N VAL A 60 4.22 4.04 -13.24
CA VAL A 60 3.06 3.33 -12.71
C VAL A 60 2.05 4.32 -12.14
N SER A 61 0.79 4.15 -12.50
CA SER A 61 -0.34 4.84 -11.86
C SER A 61 -1.24 3.80 -11.24
N THR A 62 -1.61 3.97 -9.97
CA THR A 62 -2.44 3.02 -9.23
C THR A 62 -3.68 3.70 -8.67
N TYR A 63 -4.79 2.95 -8.62
CA TYR A 63 -5.99 3.32 -7.88
C TYR A 63 -6.19 2.30 -6.77
N GLN A 64 -6.16 2.77 -5.53
CA GLN A 64 -6.24 1.91 -4.35
C GLN A 64 -7.49 2.25 -3.54
N ALA A 65 -8.19 1.21 -3.07
CA ALA A 65 -9.40 1.36 -2.28
C ALA A 65 -9.09 1.73 -0.81
N ALA A 66 -10.06 2.32 -0.14
CA ALA A 66 -10.00 2.64 1.29
C ALA A 66 -9.67 1.42 2.17
N SER A 67 -10.03 0.21 1.73
CA SER A 67 -9.72 -1.03 2.44
C SER A 67 -8.22 -1.30 2.62
N GLY A 68 -7.37 -0.70 1.78
CA GLY A 68 -5.92 -0.74 1.95
C GLY A 68 -5.41 -0.06 3.22
N ALA A 69 -6.18 0.90 3.76
CA ALA A 69 -5.92 1.53 5.07
C ALA A 69 -6.54 0.74 6.25
N GLY A 70 -7.07 -0.46 5.98
CA GLY A 70 -7.70 -1.31 6.99
C GLY A 70 -9.09 -0.84 7.43
N MET A 71 -9.56 -1.38 8.55
CA MET A 71 -10.89 -1.09 9.08
C MET A 71 -11.12 0.41 9.35
N PRO A 72 -10.18 1.17 9.92
CA PRO A 72 -10.37 2.61 10.12
C PRO A 72 -10.68 3.37 8.84
N GLY A 73 -9.98 3.07 7.74
CA GLY A 73 -10.22 3.71 6.45
C GLY A 73 -11.58 3.37 5.85
N MET A 74 -12.03 2.12 6.00
CA MET A 74 -13.35 1.70 5.53
C MET A 74 -14.47 2.37 6.31
N LEU A 75 -14.39 2.39 7.64
CA LEU A 75 -15.40 3.02 8.51
C LEU A 75 -15.48 4.54 8.27
N GLU A 76 -14.34 5.19 8.08
CA GLU A 76 -14.30 6.62 7.75
C GLU A 76 -14.99 6.91 6.42
N LEU A 77 -14.69 6.14 5.38
CA LEU A 77 -15.35 6.30 4.08
C LEU A 77 -16.86 6.04 4.17
N GLU A 78 -17.29 5.01 4.89
CA GLU A 78 -18.70 4.70 5.11
C GLU A 78 -19.42 5.85 5.82
N ALA A 79 -18.83 6.41 6.87
CA ALA A 79 -19.37 7.56 7.59
C ALA A 79 -19.52 8.79 6.69
N GLN A 80 -18.51 9.07 5.86
CA GLN A 80 -18.52 10.19 4.90
C GLN A 80 -19.61 9.99 3.83
N ILE A 81 -19.73 8.79 3.25
CA ILE A 81 -20.79 8.48 2.27
C ILE A 81 -22.18 8.61 2.91
N GLY A 82 -22.35 8.14 4.14
CA GLY A 82 -23.61 8.26 4.88
C GLY A 82 -24.00 9.71 5.12
N ALA A 83 -23.07 10.54 5.59
CA ALA A 83 -23.30 11.98 5.80
C ALA A 83 -23.67 12.68 4.49
N MET A 84 -22.93 12.40 3.42
CA MET A 84 -23.22 12.95 2.10
C MET A 84 -24.61 12.56 1.59
N GLY A 85 -25.00 11.30 1.79
CA GLY A 85 -26.33 10.80 1.38
C GLY A 85 -27.49 11.45 2.13
N ARG A 86 -27.25 11.91 3.37
CA ARG A 86 -28.25 12.60 4.20
C ARG A 86 -28.18 14.12 4.08
N GLY A 87 -27.20 14.67 3.34
CA GLY A 87 -26.98 16.11 3.26
C GLY A 87 -26.46 16.73 4.58
N GLU A 88 -25.80 15.94 5.38
CA GLU A 88 -25.17 16.34 6.65
C GLU A 88 -23.75 16.89 6.44
N GLU A 89 -23.22 17.56 7.46
CA GLU A 89 -21.83 17.96 7.48
C GLU A 89 -20.90 16.75 7.44
N MET A 90 -19.84 16.85 6.63
CA MET A 90 -18.87 15.76 6.48
C MET A 90 -18.05 15.58 7.76
N PRO A 91 -17.92 14.35 8.26
CA PRO A 91 -17.07 14.09 9.42
C PRO A 91 -15.60 14.41 9.10
N THR A 92 -14.89 14.94 10.11
CA THR A 92 -13.47 15.23 10.00
C THR A 92 -12.67 13.97 9.70
N PRO A 93 -11.81 13.97 8.66
CA PRO A 93 -10.97 12.82 8.35
C PRO A 93 -9.93 12.56 9.46
N HIS A 94 -9.68 11.28 9.74
CA HIS A 94 -8.68 10.82 10.70
C HIS A 94 -7.78 9.71 10.14
N ALA A 95 -8.33 8.82 9.31
CA ALA A 95 -7.58 7.75 8.66
C ALA A 95 -6.88 8.22 7.38
N PHE A 96 -7.39 9.28 6.77
CA PHE A 96 -6.83 9.88 5.56
C PHE A 96 -6.46 11.35 5.78
N ALA A 97 -5.56 11.87 4.95
CA ALA A 97 -5.14 13.28 5.02
C ALA A 97 -6.25 14.27 4.61
N ALA A 98 -7.29 13.79 3.94
CA ALA A 98 -8.43 14.59 3.46
C ALA A 98 -9.68 13.71 3.35
N GLN A 99 -10.84 14.37 3.09
CA GLN A 99 -12.07 13.65 2.76
C GLN A 99 -11.83 12.72 1.57
N LEU A 100 -12.26 11.46 1.70
CA LEU A 100 -12.13 10.45 0.65
C LEU A 100 -13.41 10.30 -0.17
N ALA A 101 -14.59 10.44 0.44
CA ALA A 101 -15.85 10.33 -0.29
C ALA A 101 -15.91 11.32 -1.45
N SER A 102 -16.17 10.84 -2.67
CA SER A 102 -16.16 11.62 -3.92
C SER A 102 -14.84 12.33 -4.22
N ASN A 103 -13.72 11.78 -3.77
CA ASN A 103 -12.39 12.37 -3.95
C ASN A 103 -11.34 11.30 -4.31
N LEU A 104 -10.18 11.76 -4.76
CA LEU A 104 -8.96 10.99 -4.90
C LEU A 104 -7.87 11.68 -4.08
N ILE A 105 -7.18 10.92 -3.24
CA ILE A 105 -6.07 11.42 -2.44
C ILE A 105 -4.79 10.85 -3.05
N PRO A 106 -3.90 11.72 -3.58
CA PRO A 106 -2.66 11.28 -4.22
C PRO A 106 -1.62 10.71 -3.24
#